data_06222318b4d94bb518f611440dafef12
#
_entry.id   06222318b4d94bb518f611440dafef12
#
_cell.length_a   1.000
_cell.length_b   1.000
_cell.length_c   1.000
_cell.angle_alpha   90.00
_cell.angle_beta   90.00
_cell.angle_gamma   90.00
#
_symmetry.space_group_name_H-M   'P 1'
#
loop_
_entity.id
_entity.type
_entity.pdbx_description
1 polymer ?
#
loop_
_entity_poly.entity_id
_entity_poly.type
_entity_poly.pdbx_seq_one_letter_code
_entity_poly.pdbx_strand_id
1 'polypeptide(L)'
;AWQASLAASNSHGFVANRGQWPDQVIARADLPGLRLFVERDALVWVAYQSEGCHGSPKGEERHLEGHAWRSKFLGAQWTGQDLQWSDSLPYTVNMLYGNDPRQWGSNIVPVRELRVPDFYPGIDWVLKLGETFKYEFHVRPGADPSRIRMAVEGVRTSKASDGRLVYASSVGTFHEDAPVSWTLSRDASQTKA
;
A
#
# COMPACT_ATOMS: atom_id res chain seq x y z
N ALA A 1 12.75 -1.74 -3.01
CA ALA A 1 12.20 -1.69 -1.66
C ALA A 1 11.93 -0.25 -1.29
N TRP A 2 10.71 0.02 -0.88
CA TRP A 2 10.28 1.34 -0.44
C TRP A 2 10.88 1.59 0.94
N GLN A 3 11.84 2.52 1.06
CA GLN A 3 12.39 2.94 2.34
C GLN A 3 11.84 4.32 2.71
N ALA A 4 10.76 4.33 3.50
CA ALA A 4 10.59 5.43 4.43
C ALA A 4 11.54 5.15 5.58
N SER A 5 12.66 5.83 5.63
CA SER A 5 13.61 5.76 6.75
C SER A 5 13.02 6.52 7.93
N LEU A 6 12.10 5.89 8.63
CA LEU A 6 11.68 6.27 9.98
C LEU A 6 11.56 4.98 10.79
N ALA A 7 12.20 5.02 11.96
CA ALA A 7 12.37 3.89 12.85
C ALA A 7 11.12 3.01 12.99
N ALA A 8 11.32 1.72 12.80
CA ALA A 8 10.36 0.68 12.98
C ALA A 8 9.69 0.78 14.35
N SER A 9 8.40 0.99 14.36
CA SER A 9 7.55 0.43 15.41
C SER A 9 6.16 0.17 14.82
N ASN A 10 5.81 -1.11 14.75
CA ASN A 10 4.48 -1.62 14.48
C ASN A 10 3.96 -1.40 13.05
N SER A 11 4.54 -2.09 12.06
CA SER A 11 3.82 -2.38 10.82
C SER A 11 2.61 -3.25 11.19
N HIS A 12 1.50 -2.61 11.40
CA HIS A 12 0.21 -3.28 11.53
C HIS A 12 -0.11 -3.81 10.14
N GLY A 13 -0.43 -5.08 9.99
CA GLY A 13 -0.77 -5.68 8.70
C GLY A 13 -1.88 -4.93 7.95
N PHE A 14 -2.25 -5.42 6.80
CA PHE A 14 -3.42 -4.95 6.08
C PHE A 14 -4.68 -5.25 6.86
N VAL A 15 -5.45 -4.23 7.15
CA VAL A 15 -6.75 -4.30 7.83
C VAL A 15 -7.84 -4.27 6.76
N ALA A 16 -8.70 -5.28 6.74
CA ALA A 16 -9.80 -5.35 5.77
C ALA A 16 -10.87 -4.28 6.03
N ASN A 17 -11.46 -3.76 4.96
CA ASN A 17 -12.65 -2.94 5.05
C ASN A 17 -13.87 -3.82 5.39
N ARG A 18 -14.58 -3.46 6.45
CA ARG A 18 -15.85 -4.06 6.88
C ARG A 18 -16.96 -3.03 7.09
N GLY A 19 -16.87 -1.91 6.34
CA GLY A 19 -17.79 -0.77 6.42
C GLY A 19 -17.20 0.48 7.06
N GLN A 20 -15.98 0.41 7.62
CA GLN A 20 -15.33 1.56 8.25
C GLN A 20 -14.74 2.58 7.27
N TRP A 21 -14.66 2.25 5.99
CA TRP A 21 -14.19 3.12 4.91
C TRP A 21 -15.12 3.00 3.70
N PRO A 22 -15.06 3.93 2.74
CA PRO A 22 -15.84 3.84 1.50
C PRO A 22 -15.64 2.50 0.77
N ASP A 23 -16.65 2.05 0.05
CA ASP A 23 -16.71 0.72 -0.57
C ASP A 23 -15.61 0.43 -1.60
N GLN A 24 -15.00 1.48 -2.18
CA GLN A 24 -13.86 1.29 -3.09
C GLN A 24 -12.59 0.85 -2.36
N VAL A 25 -12.47 1.10 -1.06
CA VAL A 25 -11.33 0.68 -0.24
C VAL A 25 -11.51 -0.79 0.15
N ILE A 26 -10.51 -1.60 -0.14
CA ILE A 26 -10.46 -3.02 0.20
C ILE A 26 -9.75 -3.23 1.53
N ALA A 27 -8.63 -2.57 1.70
CA ALA A 27 -7.77 -2.68 2.86
C ALA A 27 -7.05 -1.37 3.15
N ARG A 28 -6.59 -1.24 4.38
CA ARG A 28 -5.69 -0.17 4.81
C ARG A 28 -4.48 -0.76 5.51
N ALA A 29 -3.32 -0.13 5.29
CA ALA A 29 -2.11 -0.33 6.08
C ALA A 29 -1.59 1.00 6.59
N ASP A 30 -1.15 1.03 7.85
CA ASP A 30 -0.48 2.19 8.43
C ASP A 30 1.04 1.93 8.41
N LEU A 31 1.75 2.85 7.78
CA LEU A 31 3.20 2.88 7.67
C LEU A 31 3.73 4.11 8.43
N PRO A 32 4.99 4.15 8.85
CA PRO A 32 5.55 5.33 9.50
C PRO A 32 5.38 6.59 8.64
N GLY A 33 4.61 7.58 9.12
CA GLY A 33 4.35 8.84 8.41
C GLY A 33 3.50 8.73 7.15
N LEU A 34 2.97 7.55 6.84
CA LEU A 34 2.24 7.28 5.62
C LEU A 34 1.11 6.27 5.86
N ARG A 35 -0.03 6.54 5.30
CA ARG A 35 -1.15 5.60 5.27
C ARG A 35 -1.40 5.14 3.85
N LEU A 36 -1.59 3.85 3.69
CA LEU A 36 -1.89 3.23 2.41
C LEU A 36 -3.32 2.70 2.43
N PHE A 37 -4.13 3.10 1.47
CA PHE A 37 -5.39 2.44 1.16
C PHE A 37 -5.23 1.65 -0.15
N VAL A 38 -5.64 0.39 -0.10
CA VAL A 38 -5.69 -0.49 -1.27
C VAL A 38 -7.09 -0.40 -1.84
N GLU A 39 -7.20 0.01 -3.09
CA GLU A 39 -8.43 0.02 -3.87
C GLU A 39 -8.38 -1.04 -4.96
N ARG A 40 -9.46 -1.24 -5.73
CA ARG A 40 -9.54 -2.29 -6.74
C ARG A 40 -8.50 -2.17 -7.86
N ASP A 41 -8.17 -0.96 -8.25
CA ASP A 41 -7.23 -0.66 -9.34
C ASP A 41 -6.18 0.38 -8.95
N ALA A 42 -6.05 0.67 -7.66
CA ALA A 42 -5.16 1.72 -7.21
C ALA A 42 -4.60 1.51 -5.79
N LEU A 43 -3.48 2.14 -5.53
CA LEU A 43 -2.96 2.42 -4.21
C LEU A 43 -3.15 3.92 -3.93
N VAL A 44 -3.82 4.25 -2.84
CA VAL A 44 -3.97 5.63 -2.38
C VAL A 44 -3.10 5.84 -1.16
N TRP A 45 -2.21 6.78 -1.29
CA TRP A 45 -1.22 7.14 -0.29
C TRP A 45 -1.65 8.42 0.41
N VAL A 46 -1.55 8.45 1.71
CA VAL A 46 -1.80 9.65 2.52
C VAL A 46 -0.59 9.87 3.43
N ALA A 47 0.25 10.80 3.04
CA ALA A 47 1.35 11.28 3.87
C ALA A 47 0.82 12.33 4.84
N TYR A 48 1.34 12.34 6.05
CA TYR A 48 0.99 13.35 7.05
C TYR A 48 2.22 13.71 7.89
N GLN A 49 2.29 14.97 8.21
CA GLN A 49 3.27 15.53 9.12
C GLN A 49 2.51 16.20 10.27
N SER A 50 2.83 15.82 11.48
CA SER A 50 2.41 16.57 12.65
C SER A 50 3.53 17.54 13.00
N GLU A 51 3.25 18.82 13.03
CA GLU A 51 4.15 19.76 13.69
C GLU A 51 4.15 19.39 15.18
N GLY A 52 5.19 18.67 15.58
CA GLY A 52 5.33 18.11 16.91
C GLY A 52 5.92 19.10 17.86
N CYS A 53 5.19 19.49 18.84
CA CYS A 53 5.78 20.08 20.03
C CYS A 53 6.04 19.00 21.07
N HIS A 54 7.30 18.59 21.22
CA HIS A 54 7.74 18.12 22.51
C HIS A 54 7.66 19.33 23.46
N GLY A 55 6.60 19.39 24.29
CA GLY A 55 6.48 20.39 25.35
C GLY A 55 5.46 21.50 25.14
N SER A 56 4.54 21.42 24.17
CA SER A 56 3.45 22.41 24.08
C SER A 56 2.51 22.35 25.28
N PRO A 57 2.11 23.52 25.82
CA PRO A 57 1.10 23.60 26.89
C PRO A 57 -0.21 22.93 26.45
N LYS A 58 -0.95 22.33 27.38
CA LYS A 58 -2.29 21.80 27.14
C LYS A 58 -3.18 22.90 26.57
N GLY A 59 -3.58 22.76 25.29
CA GLY A 59 -4.55 23.66 24.66
C GLY A 59 -4.17 24.18 23.28
N GLU A 60 -2.97 23.93 22.75
CA GLU A 60 -2.63 24.30 21.39
C GLU A 60 -3.22 23.30 20.38
N GLU A 61 -3.93 23.81 19.37
CA GLU A 61 -4.44 23.02 18.26
C GLU A 61 -3.26 22.40 17.49
N ARG A 62 -3.29 21.07 17.35
CA ARG A 62 -2.29 20.37 16.53
C ARG A 62 -2.63 20.60 15.06
N HIS A 63 -1.81 21.33 14.36
CA HIS A 63 -1.90 21.41 12.91
C HIS A 63 -1.39 20.09 12.30
N LEU A 64 -2.27 19.36 11.67
CA LEU A 64 -1.94 18.17 10.89
C LEU A 64 -1.97 18.54 9.41
N GLU A 65 -0.83 18.61 8.78
CA GLU A 65 -0.75 18.74 7.33
C GLU A 65 -0.72 17.36 6.68
N GLY A 66 -1.47 17.20 5.61
CA GLY A 66 -1.54 15.95 4.86
C GLY A 66 -1.48 16.17 3.35
N HIS A 67 -0.96 15.17 2.65
CA HIS A 67 -0.94 15.13 1.19
C HIS A 67 -1.35 13.74 0.73
N ALA A 68 -2.32 13.67 -0.17
CA ALA A 68 -2.78 12.41 -0.71
C ALA A 68 -2.46 12.32 -2.22
N TRP A 69 -2.04 11.13 -2.66
CA TRP A 69 -1.88 10.82 -4.08
C TRP A 69 -2.34 9.41 -4.39
N ARG A 70 -2.57 9.15 -5.67
CA ARG A 70 -3.06 7.86 -6.17
C ARG A 70 -2.09 7.29 -7.19
N SER A 71 -1.72 6.03 -7.03
CA SER A 71 -1.03 5.20 -8.03
C SER A 71 -2.06 4.26 -8.65
N LYS A 72 -2.56 4.59 -9.85
CA LYS A 72 -3.62 3.85 -10.54
C LYS A 72 -3.03 2.86 -11.54
N PHE A 73 -3.47 1.61 -11.51
CA PHE A 73 -3.07 0.56 -12.44
C PHE A 73 -4.01 0.55 -13.66
N LEU A 74 -3.49 0.94 -14.81
CA LEU A 74 -4.27 1.13 -16.03
C LEU A 74 -4.61 -0.21 -16.69
N GLY A 75 -5.88 -0.46 -16.93
CA GLY A 75 -6.36 -1.67 -17.60
C GLY A 75 -6.36 -2.92 -16.71
N ALA A 76 -6.26 -2.76 -15.41
CA ALA A 76 -6.52 -3.83 -14.46
C ALA A 76 -7.97 -4.31 -14.60
N GLN A 77 -8.19 -5.63 -14.53
CA GLN A 77 -9.49 -6.25 -14.80
C GLN A 77 -10.11 -6.90 -13.56
N TRP A 78 -9.50 -6.76 -12.41
CA TRP A 78 -10.00 -7.39 -11.19
C TRP A 78 -11.35 -6.82 -10.76
N THR A 79 -12.30 -7.71 -10.50
CA THR A 79 -13.71 -7.36 -10.19
C THR A 79 -14.00 -7.28 -8.69
N GLY A 80 -13.01 -7.55 -7.84
CA GLY A 80 -13.17 -7.58 -6.37
C GLY A 80 -13.43 -8.97 -5.80
N GLN A 81 -13.42 -10.01 -6.64
CA GLN A 81 -13.54 -11.40 -6.20
C GLN A 81 -12.16 -12.06 -6.09
N ASP A 82 -12.10 -13.18 -5.39
CA ASP A 82 -10.93 -14.05 -5.25
C ASP A 82 -9.69 -13.43 -4.58
N LEU A 83 -9.87 -12.31 -3.84
CA LEU A 83 -8.81 -11.74 -3.05
C LEU A 83 -8.36 -12.72 -1.95
N GLN A 84 -7.09 -13.06 -1.97
CA GLN A 84 -6.49 -13.95 -1.00
C GLN A 84 -5.79 -13.15 0.10
N TRP A 85 -6.10 -13.48 1.35
CA TRP A 85 -5.54 -12.92 2.55
C TRP A 85 -4.66 -13.96 3.22
N SER A 86 -3.39 -13.70 3.40
CA SER A 86 -2.44 -14.67 3.97
C SER A 86 -1.47 -14.02 4.96
N ASP A 87 -0.79 -14.85 5.74
CA ASP A 87 0.12 -14.44 6.81
C ASP A 87 -0.60 -13.59 7.87
N SER A 88 -1.61 -14.20 8.50
CA SER A 88 -2.42 -13.56 9.53
C SER A 88 -1.62 -13.23 10.79
N LEU A 89 -1.85 -12.05 11.33
CA LEU A 89 -1.23 -11.63 12.58
C LEU A 89 -1.97 -12.19 13.81
N PRO A 90 -1.28 -12.45 14.93
CA PRO A 90 -1.86 -13.11 16.09
C PRO A 90 -2.65 -12.17 17.01
N TYR A 91 -3.32 -11.16 16.44
CA TYR A 91 -4.17 -10.22 17.16
C TYR A 91 -5.30 -9.69 16.25
N THR A 92 -6.27 -9.04 16.89
CA THR A 92 -7.36 -8.36 16.19
C THR A 92 -7.30 -6.87 16.42
N VAL A 93 -7.86 -6.11 15.49
CA VAL A 93 -8.03 -4.66 15.59
C VAL A 93 -9.50 -4.28 15.51
N ASN A 94 -9.86 -3.18 16.20
CA ASN A 94 -11.17 -2.57 16.13
C ASN A 94 -11.01 -1.15 15.60
N MET A 95 -11.80 -0.82 14.58
CA MET A 95 -11.86 0.50 13.94
C MET A 95 -13.26 1.06 14.18
N LEU A 96 -13.41 1.83 15.24
CA LEU A 96 -14.69 2.39 15.67
C LEU A 96 -14.69 3.89 15.38
N TYR A 97 -15.29 4.29 14.25
CA TYR A 97 -15.36 5.69 13.84
C TYR A 97 -16.76 6.26 14.02
N GLY A 98 -16.84 7.39 14.72
CA GLY A 98 -18.11 8.08 14.95
C GLY A 98 -19.13 7.26 15.74
N ASN A 99 -20.41 7.61 15.63
CA ASN A 99 -21.50 7.02 16.40
C ASN A 99 -22.38 6.03 15.62
N ASP A 100 -22.06 5.77 14.36
CA ASP A 100 -22.79 4.81 13.51
C ASP A 100 -22.11 3.44 13.52
N PRO A 101 -22.71 2.42 14.16
CA PRO A 101 -22.11 1.07 14.21
C PRO A 101 -21.91 0.43 12.83
N ARG A 102 -22.61 0.89 11.79
CA ARG A 102 -22.42 0.40 10.41
C ARG A 102 -21.06 0.80 9.83
N GLN A 103 -20.43 1.81 10.42
CA GLN A 103 -19.09 2.28 10.07
C GLN A 103 -18.00 1.72 11.01
N TRP A 104 -18.31 0.66 11.74
CA TRP A 104 -17.36 0.03 12.65
C TRP A 104 -16.87 -1.28 12.07
N GLY A 105 -15.55 -1.44 12.06
CA GLY A 105 -14.90 -2.71 11.79
C GLY A 105 -14.40 -3.32 13.10
N SER A 106 -15.00 -4.42 13.55
CA SER A 106 -14.61 -5.07 14.81
C SER A 106 -14.00 -6.45 14.56
N ASN A 107 -13.09 -6.85 15.44
CA ASN A 107 -12.43 -8.17 15.42
C ASN A 107 -11.79 -8.50 14.06
N ILE A 108 -11.16 -7.52 13.43
CA ILE A 108 -10.49 -7.73 12.15
C ILE A 108 -9.10 -8.29 12.45
N VAL A 109 -8.79 -9.45 11.89
CA VAL A 109 -7.44 -10.02 11.93
C VAL A 109 -6.64 -9.37 10.79
N PRO A 110 -5.58 -8.62 11.09
CA PRO A 110 -4.72 -8.08 10.05
C PRO A 110 -3.86 -9.18 9.41
N VAL A 111 -3.47 -8.98 8.16
CA VAL A 111 -2.59 -9.90 7.42
C VAL A 111 -1.38 -9.18 6.83
N ARG A 112 -0.30 -9.91 6.56
CA ARG A 112 0.89 -9.32 5.93
C ARG A 112 0.91 -9.44 4.41
N GLU A 113 0.06 -10.29 3.84
CA GLU A 113 0.03 -10.46 2.39
C GLU A 113 -1.39 -10.44 1.85
N LEU A 114 -1.57 -9.67 0.76
CA LEU A 114 -2.76 -9.68 -0.09
C LEU A 114 -2.34 -10.14 -1.48
N ARG A 115 -3.09 -11.07 -2.08
CA ARG A 115 -2.89 -11.50 -3.45
C ARG A 115 -4.17 -11.35 -4.24
N VAL A 116 -4.07 -10.68 -5.36
CA VAL A 116 -5.15 -10.49 -6.34
C VAL A 116 -4.81 -11.35 -7.55
N PRO A 117 -5.43 -12.52 -7.71
CA PRO A 117 -5.23 -13.37 -8.89
C PRO A 117 -5.76 -12.69 -10.14
N ASP A 118 -5.11 -12.93 -11.27
CA ASP A 118 -5.52 -12.38 -12.56
C ASP A 118 -5.82 -10.87 -12.56
N PHE A 119 -5.05 -10.10 -11.82
CA PHE A 119 -5.15 -8.64 -11.80
C PHE A 119 -5.04 -8.03 -13.20
N TYR A 120 -4.13 -8.57 -14.02
CA TYR A 120 -4.15 -8.53 -15.47
C TYR A 120 -4.21 -9.97 -15.99
N PRO A 121 -4.66 -10.23 -17.22
CA PRO A 121 -4.70 -11.57 -17.75
C PRO A 121 -3.38 -12.31 -17.61
N GLY A 122 -3.37 -13.36 -16.78
CA GLY A 122 -2.18 -14.17 -16.48
C GLY A 122 -1.17 -13.51 -15.52
N ILE A 123 -1.52 -12.40 -14.86
CA ILE A 123 -0.63 -11.70 -13.95
C ILE A 123 -1.35 -11.46 -12.62
N ASP A 124 -0.79 -11.97 -11.55
CA ASP A 124 -1.28 -11.73 -10.21
C ASP A 124 -0.57 -10.53 -9.59
N TRP A 125 -1.30 -9.73 -8.81
CA TRP A 125 -0.76 -8.63 -8.03
C TRP A 125 -0.67 -9.05 -6.57
N VAL A 126 0.53 -8.92 -5.98
CA VAL A 126 0.81 -9.33 -4.60
C VAL A 126 1.34 -8.14 -3.83
N LEU A 127 0.70 -7.85 -2.71
CA LEU A 127 1.07 -6.78 -1.78
C LEU A 127 1.61 -7.42 -0.52
N LYS A 128 2.76 -6.98 -0.07
CA LYS A 128 3.44 -7.52 1.12
C LYS A 128 3.79 -6.42 2.10
N LEU A 129 3.53 -6.67 3.35
CA LEU A 129 3.84 -5.78 4.45
C LEU A 129 4.72 -6.50 5.48
N GLY A 130 6.00 -6.22 5.44
CA GLY A 130 7.00 -6.68 6.39
C GLY A 130 7.66 -5.49 7.08
N GLU A 131 8.98 -5.45 7.12
CA GLU A 131 9.73 -4.26 7.57
C GLU A 131 9.44 -3.05 6.65
N THR A 132 9.18 -3.32 5.37
CA THR A 132 8.79 -2.34 4.37
C THR A 132 7.57 -2.84 3.61
N PHE A 133 6.84 -1.91 3.01
CA PHE A 133 5.79 -2.25 2.04
C PHE A 133 6.44 -2.61 0.70
N LYS A 134 5.94 -3.67 0.08
CA LYS A 134 6.30 -4.09 -1.29
C LYS A 134 5.07 -4.50 -2.05
N TYR A 135 5.12 -4.32 -3.36
CA TYR A 135 4.19 -4.99 -4.27
C TYR A 135 4.95 -5.69 -5.40
N GLU A 136 4.40 -6.77 -5.86
CA GLU A 136 5.00 -7.64 -6.87
C GLU A 136 3.95 -7.99 -7.92
N PHE A 137 4.39 -8.22 -9.15
CA PHE A 137 3.57 -8.81 -10.20
C PHE A 137 4.14 -10.19 -10.54
N HIS A 138 3.32 -11.22 -10.34
CA HIS A 138 3.68 -12.59 -10.66
C HIS A 138 3.15 -12.92 -12.04
N VAL A 139 4.03 -12.88 -13.03
CA VAL A 139 3.71 -13.08 -14.46
C VAL A 139 3.80 -14.55 -14.79
N ARG A 140 2.67 -15.15 -15.22
CA ARG A 140 2.63 -16.55 -15.65
C ARG A 140 3.25 -16.71 -17.06
N PRO A 141 3.78 -17.89 -17.40
CA PRO A 141 4.29 -18.16 -18.74
C PRO A 141 3.24 -17.84 -19.82
N GLY A 142 3.65 -17.04 -20.82
CA GLY A 142 2.78 -16.60 -21.90
C GLY A 142 1.96 -15.33 -21.62
N ALA A 143 1.94 -14.82 -20.40
CA ALA A 143 1.32 -13.53 -20.11
C ALA A 143 2.22 -12.37 -20.55
N ASP A 144 1.59 -11.23 -20.88
CA ASP A 144 2.28 -10.04 -21.40
C ASP A 144 2.54 -9.02 -20.28
N PRO A 145 3.79 -8.86 -19.80
CA PRO A 145 4.13 -7.93 -18.74
C PRO A 145 4.00 -6.46 -19.17
N SER A 146 3.92 -6.13 -20.46
CA SER A 146 3.74 -4.75 -20.93
C SER A 146 2.37 -4.17 -20.57
N ARG A 147 1.44 -5.01 -20.13
CA ARG A 147 0.14 -4.59 -19.60
C ARG A 147 0.24 -3.90 -18.25
N ILE A 148 1.31 -4.13 -17.49
CA ILE A 148 1.55 -3.50 -16.21
C ILE A 148 1.89 -2.03 -16.44
N ARG A 149 0.89 -1.17 -16.30
CA ARG A 149 1.04 0.27 -16.46
C ARG A 149 0.43 1.01 -15.29
N MET A 150 1.15 1.98 -14.76
CA MET A 150 0.72 2.80 -13.63
C MET A 150 0.71 4.27 -14.00
N ALA A 151 -0.35 4.97 -13.64
CA ALA A 151 -0.44 6.42 -13.67
C ALA A 151 -0.44 6.94 -12.23
N VAL A 152 0.31 8.00 -11.98
CA VAL A 152 0.36 8.66 -10.67
C VAL A 152 -0.33 10.00 -10.78
N GLU A 153 -1.28 10.24 -9.86
CA GLU A 153 -2.11 11.44 -9.81
C GLU A 153 -1.99 12.09 -8.42
N GLY A 154 -2.04 13.41 -8.37
CA GLY A 154 -2.06 14.17 -7.12
C GLY A 154 -0.68 14.48 -6.53
N VAL A 155 0.42 14.09 -7.17
CA VAL A 155 1.77 14.38 -6.71
C VAL A 155 2.71 14.56 -7.91
N ARG A 156 3.75 15.37 -7.75
CA ARG A 156 4.81 15.46 -8.78
C ARG A 156 5.73 14.27 -8.66
N THR A 157 5.99 13.62 -9.81
CA THR A 157 6.90 12.48 -9.89
C THR A 157 8.11 12.82 -10.75
N SER A 158 9.26 12.26 -10.39
CA SER A 158 10.48 12.29 -11.19
C SER A 158 11.21 10.97 -11.05
N LYS A 159 12.09 10.67 -12.01
CA LYS A 159 12.95 9.49 -11.96
C LYS A 159 14.36 9.95 -11.57
N ALA A 160 14.91 9.39 -10.52
CA ALA A 160 16.28 9.61 -10.10
C ALA A 160 17.26 8.86 -11.02
N SER A 161 18.54 9.25 -10.99
CA SER A 161 19.60 8.64 -11.81
C SER A 161 19.84 7.15 -11.53
N ASP A 162 19.52 6.70 -10.32
CA ASP A 162 19.59 5.30 -9.89
C ASP A 162 18.33 4.48 -10.23
N GLY A 163 17.37 5.08 -10.94
CA GLY A 163 16.14 4.44 -11.40
C GLY A 163 14.98 4.51 -10.41
N ARG A 164 15.17 5.03 -9.20
CA ARG A 164 14.09 5.23 -8.22
C ARG A 164 13.07 6.25 -8.72
N LEU A 165 11.80 6.05 -8.36
CA LEU A 165 10.78 7.06 -8.50
C LEU A 165 10.75 7.95 -7.25
N VAL A 166 10.62 9.24 -7.47
CA VAL A 166 10.57 10.27 -6.43
C VAL A 166 9.21 10.94 -6.48
N TYR A 167 8.53 11.00 -5.34
CA TYR A 167 7.23 11.62 -5.15
C TYR A 167 7.41 12.86 -4.29
N ALA A 168 7.25 14.04 -4.87
CA ALA A 168 7.40 15.32 -4.17
C ALA A 168 6.03 15.85 -3.72
N SER A 169 5.69 15.60 -2.47
CA SER A 169 4.46 16.07 -1.82
C SER A 169 4.66 17.39 -1.06
N SER A 170 3.56 17.99 -0.58
CA SER A 170 3.62 19.19 0.26
C SER A 170 4.21 18.92 1.67
N VAL A 171 4.19 17.66 2.11
CA VAL A 171 4.63 17.26 3.46
C VAL A 171 5.94 16.46 3.45
N GLY A 172 6.61 16.36 2.32
CA GLY A 172 7.88 15.65 2.22
C GLY A 172 8.07 14.94 0.89
N THR A 173 9.22 14.29 0.79
CA THR A 173 9.61 13.53 -0.40
C THR A 173 9.62 12.04 -0.08
N PHE A 174 9.00 11.24 -0.93
CA PHE A 174 8.93 9.79 -0.81
C PHE A 174 9.63 9.15 -2.01
N HIS A 175 10.13 7.95 -1.81
CA HIS A 175 10.89 7.23 -2.83
C HIS A 175 10.33 5.82 -2.99
N GLU A 176 10.28 5.36 -4.22
CA GLU A 176 10.04 3.98 -4.58
C GLU A 176 11.27 3.46 -5.31
N ASP A 177 11.81 2.33 -4.86
CA ASP A 177 13.00 1.74 -5.46
C ASP A 177 12.74 1.32 -6.90
N ALA A 178 13.82 1.29 -7.70
CA ALA A 178 13.75 0.78 -9.05
C ALA A 178 13.21 -0.66 -9.05
N PRO A 179 12.32 -1.01 -9.99
CA PRO A 179 11.79 -2.36 -10.08
C PRO A 179 12.90 -3.38 -10.34
N VAL A 180 12.82 -4.50 -9.66
CA VAL A 180 13.73 -5.64 -9.87
C VAL A 180 12.93 -6.81 -10.43
N SER A 181 13.40 -7.41 -11.51
CA SER A 181 12.79 -8.58 -12.12
C SER A 181 13.66 -9.80 -11.94
N TRP A 182 13.04 -10.97 -11.82
CA TRP A 182 13.71 -12.26 -11.82
C TRP A 182 12.83 -13.33 -12.46
N THR A 183 13.46 -14.37 -12.98
CA THR A 183 12.75 -15.53 -13.51
C THR A 183 12.91 -16.68 -12.52
N LEU A 184 11.80 -17.38 -12.25
CA LEU A 184 11.84 -18.64 -11.50
C LEU A 184 12.10 -19.78 -12.49
N SER A 185 13.21 -20.51 -12.30
CA SER A 185 13.46 -21.76 -13.04
C SER A 185 12.60 -22.90 -12.46
N ARG A 186 12.45 -23.99 -13.21
CA ARG A 186 11.74 -25.20 -12.71
C ARG A 186 12.36 -25.77 -11.44
N ASP A 187 13.63 -25.51 -11.19
CA ASP A 187 14.38 -25.97 -10.02
C ASP A 187 14.33 -24.97 -8.84
N ALA A 188 13.37 -24.06 -8.84
CA ALA A 188 13.15 -23.03 -7.82
C ALA A 188 14.32 -22.06 -7.59
N SER A 189 15.30 -22.00 -8.49
CA SER A 189 16.36 -20.99 -8.46
C SER A 189 15.87 -19.67 -9.07
N GLN A 190 16.15 -18.57 -8.39
CA GLN A 190 15.86 -17.23 -8.90
C GLN A 190 17.03 -16.73 -9.75
N THR A 191 16.75 -16.26 -10.94
CA THR A 191 17.74 -15.58 -11.77
C THR A 191 17.27 -14.14 -12.01
N LYS A 192 18.14 -13.18 -11.67
CA LYS A 192 17.86 -11.76 -11.92
C LYS A 192 17.81 -11.51 -13.42
N ALA A 193 16.74 -10.94 -13.90
CA ALA A 193 16.55 -10.52 -15.29
C ALA A 193 16.96 -9.06 -15.49
#